data_c7a3789a9004e8eca0cdbd6792ee2268
#
_entry.id   c7a3789a9004e8eca0cdbd6792ee2268
#
_cell.length_a   1.000
_cell.length_b   1.000
_cell.length_c   1.000
_cell.angle_alpha   90.00
_cell.angle_beta   90.00
_cell.angle_gamma   90.00
#
_symmetry.space_group_name_H-M   'P 1'
#
loop_
_entity.id
_entity.type
_entity.pdbx_description
1 polymer ?
#
loop_
_entity_poly.entity_id
_entity_poly.type
_entity_poly.pdbx_seq_one_letter_code
_entity_poly.pdbx_strand_id
1 'polypeptide(L)'
;MTASETNPDREDARSPATASETNPDLEAAPPATASETNPDLEAASPATASETQQDLDAASPTTASEPKQDLDAASPTTASEPKQDLDAASPATASEPKQDLDAGSPATAPEAHPDLGSGSPAWELLLPAASAPARARGRSLQAALREAVRSGRLVPGTRLPSSRDLAADLGVSRGLITEAYEQLTAEGYLRSGRGAGTWVGDAVRAARPRTRDLAPRSTGSRADFVPGTPDVSLFPRAAWAAAQRGVLAELPHHELGYPDPRGLPRLRTALAELLARRRGVVADPERIVIVSGVSQATTVLGFVLHARGMREVGVENPGSPQHDSLYAAAGVATVPVPMDEEGLAVGPLRESRVRSVVTTPAHQFPTGIAYSARRRAELLDWARSVDGFVLEDDYDGDFRYDRAPVGALQGLDPERVAYTGSVSKSLAPGLRLGWLLVPEALAEDVVERKRTMDLGHPTLDQALFARFVERGDYDRQLRRCQRAYRERRDTLVAALEEHFPGAEVTGIAAGLHVIAALPERYGPEERFLTRVAAAGVAVRPLTDYAHARAGRGGEQRGVRLVLGYAHLSPSRIRDGVRLMARAVAAGRD
;
A
#
# COMPACT_ATOMS: atom_id res chain seq x y z
N MET A 1 70.17 17.14 21.16
CA MET A 1 70.85 18.45 20.99
C MET A 1 69.73 19.45 20.85
N THR A 2 69.45 20.03 21.92
CA THR A 2 69.59 21.39 22.40
C THR A 2 68.51 22.27 21.81
N ALA A 3 67.54 22.60 22.61
CA ALA A 3 67.41 23.72 23.55
C ALA A 3 67.09 25.01 22.78
N SER A 4 66.26 25.88 23.15
CA SER A 4 65.67 26.36 24.40
C SER A 4 64.95 27.67 24.04
N GLU A 5 63.83 27.91 24.75
CA GLU A 5 63.60 29.15 25.50
C GLU A 5 63.34 30.43 24.63
N THR A 6 62.41 31.30 24.90
CA THR A 6 61.84 31.84 26.12
C THR A 6 60.65 32.74 25.78
N ASN A 7 59.64 32.69 26.65
CA ASN A 7 58.69 33.78 26.93
C ASN A 7 59.41 34.85 27.74
N PRO A 8 59.03 36.14 27.89
CA PRO A 8 57.84 36.53 28.62
C PRO A 8 57.21 37.93 28.35
N ASP A 9 56.13 38.13 29.11
CA ASP A 9 55.64 39.39 29.77
C ASP A 9 54.74 40.34 29.01
N ARG A 10 53.52 40.50 29.47
CA ARG A 10 52.92 41.45 30.46
C ARG A 10 52.76 42.86 29.89
N GLU A 11 51.69 43.51 30.03
CA GLU A 11 50.86 44.17 31.03
C GLU A 11 49.73 44.92 30.34
N ASP A 12 48.59 44.83 30.78
CA ASP A 12 47.81 45.60 31.75
C ASP A 12 46.90 46.68 31.20
N ALA A 13 45.65 46.51 31.53
CA ALA A 13 44.76 47.37 32.30
C ALA A 13 43.87 48.40 31.57
N ARG A 14 42.64 48.31 31.95
CA ARG A 14 41.68 49.37 32.37
C ARG A 14 40.46 49.61 31.50
N SER A 15 39.36 49.13 32.02
CA SER A 15 38.09 49.87 32.02
C SER A 15 38.18 51.17 32.80
N PRO A 16 37.32 52.17 32.54
CA PRO A 16 36.11 52.35 33.31
C PRO A 16 34.90 52.87 32.51
N ALA A 17 33.69 52.39 32.79
CA ALA A 17 32.66 52.93 33.71
C ALA A 17 31.93 54.21 33.24
N THR A 18 30.58 54.02 33.16
CA THR A 18 29.47 54.89 33.63
C THR A 18 29.12 56.17 32.91
N ALA A 19 27.84 56.23 32.54
CA ALA A 19 26.76 57.15 32.90
C ALA A 19 25.63 57.03 31.91
N SER A 20 24.45 56.55 32.25
CA SER A 20 23.21 57.14 32.82
C SER A 20 22.77 58.41 32.11
N GLU A 21 21.53 58.31 31.58
CA GLU A 21 20.41 59.25 31.82
C GLU A 21 19.40 59.15 30.71
N THR A 22 18.25 58.73 31.07
CA THR A 22 16.94 59.31 31.33
C THR A 22 15.98 59.31 30.18
N ASN A 23 14.92 58.58 30.44
CA ASN A 23 13.58 58.66 29.87
C ASN A 23 12.96 60.05 30.13
N PRO A 24 12.03 60.61 29.35
CA PRO A 24 10.66 60.47 29.87
C PRO A 24 9.57 60.27 28.81
N ASP A 25 8.57 59.50 29.26
CA ASP A 25 7.14 59.63 29.14
C ASP A 25 6.49 60.27 27.89
N LEU A 26 5.56 59.52 27.33
CA LEU A 26 4.23 59.99 26.94
C LEU A 26 3.27 58.79 26.81
N GLU A 27 2.54 58.64 27.85
CA GLU A 27 1.11 58.50 28.09
C GLU A 27 0.28 57.80 27.03
N ALA A 28 -0.38 56.78 27.58
CA ALA A 28 -1.54 56.05 27.05
C ALA A 28 -2.84 56.89 27.12
N ALA A 29 -3.73 56.65 26.19
CA ALA A 29 -5.15 56.86 26.38
C ALA A 29 -5.98 55.74 25.76
N PRO A 30 -7.06 55.30 26.43
CA PRO A 30 -7.80 54.06 26.13
C PRO A 30 -8.97 54.26 25.16
N PRO A 31 -9.68 53.16 24.79
CA PRO A 31 -10.67 53.14 23.69
C PRO A 31 -12.04 53.66 24.14
N ALA A 32 -12.68 54.36 23.27
CA ALA A 32 -14.10 54.78 23.43
C ALA A 32 -15.03 53.69 22.89
N THR A 33 -15.86 53.21 23.76
CA THR A 33 -17.13 52.50 23.50
C THR A 33 -18.17 53.48 22.97
N ALA A 34 -18.89 53.10 21.93
CA ALA A 34 -20.24 53.63 21.67
C ALA A 34 -21.09 52.53 21.06
N SER A 35 -22.15 52.26 21.77
CA SER A 35 -23.27 51.38 21.53
C SER A 35 -24.33 52.07 20.65
N GLU A 36 -25.27 51.21 20.16
CA GLU A 36 -26.66 51.54 19.76
C GLU A 36 -26.81 52.17 18.34
N THR A 37 -27.68 51.73 17.50
CA THR A 37 -29.07 51.23 17.60
C THR A 37 -29.51 50.64 16.27
N ASN A 38 -30.31 49.59 16.37
CA ASN A 38 -31.19 49.11 15.30
C ASN A 38 -32.37 50.10 15.15
N PRO A 39 -32.97 50.29 13.98
CA PRO A 39 -34.33 49.78 13.86
C PRO A 39 -34.68 49.20 12.48
N ASP A 40 -35.57 48.24 12.57
CA ASP A 40 -36.49 47.63 11.64
C ASP A 40 -36.89 48.46 10.42
N LEU A 41 -37.10 47.77 9.28
CA LEU A 41 -38.20 47.97 8.35
C LEU A 41 -38.25 46.78 7.37
N GLU A 42 -39.17 45.90 7.63
CA GLU A 42 -40.33 45.48 6.84
C GLU A 42 -40.15 45.11 5.37
N ALA A 43 -40.66 43.95 5.13
CA ALA A 43 -41.08 43.23 3.95
C ALA A 43 -41.66 44.06 2.78
N ALA A 44 -41.29 43.66 1.57
CA ALA A 44 -42.15 43.71 0.41
C ALA A 44 -41.71 42.71 -0.67
N SER A 45 -42.39 41.62 -0.79
CA SER A 45 -42.75 40.97 -2.06
C SER A 45 -44.13 41.54 -2.44
N PRO A 46 -44.67 41.38 -3.63
CA PRO A 46 -44.26 40.79 -4.90
C PRO A 46 -44.69 41.63 -6.13
N ALA A 47 -44.30 41.27 -7.34
CA ALA A 47 -45.16 41.46 -8.51
C ALA A 47 -44.72 40.56 -9.68
N THR A 48 -45.57 39.67 -10.02
CA THR A 48 -45.83 39.02 -11.29
C THR A 48 -45.91 40.00 -12.44
N ALA A 49 -45.26 39.70 -13.54
CA ALA A 49 -45.68 40.17 -14.86
C ALA A 49 -45.47 39.06 -15.87
N SER A 50 -46.56 38.70 -16.45
CA SER A 50 -46.86 37.74 -17.48
C SER A 50 -46.38 38.18 -18.86
N GLU A 51 -46.10 37.16 -19.68
CA GLU A 51 -46.40 37.01 -21.10
C GLU A 51 -45.93 38.08 -22.09
N THR A 52 -45.08 37.64 -23.05
CA THR A 52 -45.48 37.74 -24.46
C THR A 52 -44.76 36.66 -25.26
N GLN A 53 -45.58 35.75 -25.79
CA GLN A 53 -45.34 34.86 -26.90
C GLN A 53 -45.15 35.68 -28.18
N GLN A 54 -44.10 35.39 -28.93
CA GLN A 54 -44.09 35.68 -30.37
C GLN A 54 -43.54 34.45 -31.10
N ASP A 55 -44.44 33.82 -31.81
CA ASP A 55 -44.23 32.86 -32.86
C ASP A 55 -43.36 33.46 -33.95
N LEU A 56 -42.38 32.71 -34.45
CA LEU A 56 -41.86 32.84 -35.81
C LEU A 56 -41.53 31.46 -36.37
N ASP A 57 -42.16 31.27 -37.49
CA ASP A 57 -42.33 30.12 -38.33
C ASP A 57 -41.06 29.37 -38.77
N ALA A 58 -41.31 28.13 -39.09
CA ALA A 58 -40.58 27.12 -39.77
C ALA A 58 -39.78 27.54 -41.01
N ALA A 59 -38.53 27.09 -41.08
CA ALA A 59 -37.89 26.81 -42.35
C ALA A 59 -37.03 25.57 -42.24
N SER A 60 -37.46 24.47 -42.83
CA SER A 60 -36.69 23.25 -43.10
C SER A 60 -35.55 23.50 -44.08
N PRO A 61 -34.35 23.00 -43.88
CA PRO A 61 -33.36 22.92 -44.91
C PRO A 61 -33.40 21.58 -45.65
N THR A 62 -33.38 21.72 -46.91
CA THR A 62 -33.30 20.81 -48.03
C THR A 62 -32.15 19.80 -47.92
N THR A 63 -32.47 18.55 -48.21
CA THR A 63 -31.58 17.43 -48.46
C THR A 63 -30.51 17.73 -49.51
N ALA A 64 -29.23 17.57 -49.17
CA ALA A 64 -28.15 17.47 -50.11
C ALA A 64 -27.64 16.02 -50.10
N SER A 65 -27.73 15.42 -51.30
CA SER A 65 -27.36 14.07 -51.66
C SER A 65 -25.84 13.85 -51.57
N GLU A 66 -25.46 12.75 -50.96
CA GLU A 66 -24.10 12.18 -51.02
C GLU A 66 -23.83 11.56 -52.41
N PRO A 67 -22.63 11.69 -52.98
CA PRO A 67 -22.21 10.86 -54.10
C PRO A 67 -21.63 9.54 -53.57
N LYS A 68 -22.23 8.44 -54.01
CA LYS A 68 -21.66 7.09 -53.92
C LYS A 68 -20.42 7.01 -54.79
N GLN A 69 -19.29 6.63 -54.22
CA GLN A 69 -18.14 6.10 -54.95
C GLN A 69 -18.10 4.58 -54.79
N ASP A 70 -18.29 3.92 -55.90
CA ASP A 70 -18.07 2.49 -56.09
C ASP A 70 -16.57 2.20 -55.93
N LEU A 71 -16.23 1.29 -55.04
CA LEU A 71 -14.90 0.70 -54.92
C LEU A 71 -15.00 -0.77 -55.32
N ASP A 72 -14.52 -1.01 -56.53
CA ASP A 72 -14.30 -2.33 -57.12
C ASP A 72 -13.35 -3.17 -56.27
N ALA A 73 -13.71 -4.43 -56.12
CA ALA A 73 -12.95 -5.47 -55.47
C ALA A 73 -11.71 -5.83 -56.31
N ALA A 74 -10.52 -5.69 -55.72
CA ALA A 74 -9.31 -6.34 -56.20
C ALA A 74 -8.76 -7.25 -55.09
N SER A 75 -8.80 -8.54 -55.34
CA SER A 75 -8.16 -9.59 -54.54
C SER A 75 -6.64 -9.47 -54.52
N PRO A 76 -5.96 -9.64 -53.40
CA PRO A 76 -4.51 -9.69 -53.40
C PRO A 76 -3.99 -11.07 -53.77
N THR A 77 -3.13 -11.06 -54.74
CA THR A 77 -2.29 -12.15 -55.26
C THR A 77 -1.33 -12.63 -54.14
N THR A 78 -1.29 -13.94 -53.99
CA THR A 78 -0.33 -14.66 -53.15
C THR A 78 1.11 -14.39 -53.57
N ALA A 79 1.92 -13.82 -52.70
CA ALA A 79 3.38 -13.79 -52.79
C ALA A 79 3.97 -14.87 -51.89
N SER A 80 4.70 -15.78 -52.51
CA SER A 80 5.42 -16.90 -51.93
C SER A 80 6.60 -16.40 -51.12
N GLU A 81 6.72 -16.87 -49.87
CA GLU A 81 7.91 -16.72 -49.00
C GLU A 81 9.04 -17.65 -49.49
N PRO A 82 10.30 -17.22 -49.46
CA PRO A 82 11.43 -18.12 -49.67
C PRO A 82 11.78 -18.81 -48.33
N LYS A 83 11.80 -20.13 -48.35
CA LYS A 83 12.37 -20.98 -47.31
C LYS A 83 13.87 -20.74 -47.24
N GLN A 84 14.35 -20.36 -46.07
CA GLN A 84 15.75 -20.46 -45.70
C GLN A 84 15.94 -21.72 -44.82
N ASP A 85 16.71 -22.65 -45.38
CA ASP A 85 17.24 -23.82 -44.69
C ASP A 85 18.25 -23.35 -43.63
N LEU A 86 18.00 -23.69 -42.39
CA LEU A 86 18.99 -23.57 -41.31
C LEU A 86 19.40 -24.99 -40.89
N ASP A 87 20.59 -25.35 -41.32
CA ASP A 87 21.30 -26.57 -40.92
C ASP A 87 21.48 -26.62 -39.38
N ALA A 88 21.10 -27.75 -38.82
CA ALA A 88 21.27 -28.10 -37.43
C ALA A 88 22.72 -28.51 -37.17
N ALA A 89 23.42 -27.78 -36.30
CA ALA A 89 24.63 -28.25 -35.66
C ALA A 89 24.32 -28.66 -34.23
N SER A 90 24.37 -29.96 -33.94
CA SER A 90 24.36 -30.55 -32.60
C SER A 90 25.66 -30.28 -31.90
N PRO A 91 25.66 -29.91 -30.61
CA PRO A 91 26.87 -29.99 -29.81
C PRO A 91 27.02 -31.39 -29.16
N ALA A 92 28.25 -31.82 -29.18
CA ALA A 92 28.76 -33.10 -28.73
C ALA A 92 28.48 -33.38 -27.23
N THR A 93 28.12 -34.63 -26.97
CA THR A 93 28.05 -35.30 -25.68
C THR A 93 29.40 -35.39 -24.99
N ALA A 94 29.50 -34.83 -23.79
CA ALA A 94 30.55 -35.14 -22.84
C ALA A 94 30.11 -36.32 -21.97
N SER A 95 30.92 -37.40 -22.01
CA SER A 95 30.72 -38.63 -21.26
C SER A 95 31.14 -38.45 -19.79
N GLU A 96 30.26 -38.78 -18.84
CA GLU A 96 30.64 -39.05 -17.45
C GLU A 96 30.82 -40.54 -17.21
N PRO A 97 31.75 -40.95 -16.30
CA PRO A 97 32.09 -42.33 -16.11
C PRO A 97 31.08 -43.07 -15.25
N LYS A 98 30.76 -44.30 -15.69
CA LYS A 98 29.97 -45.29 -14.95
C LYS A 98 30.74 -45.76 -13.71
N GLN A 99 30.12 -45.71 -12.54
CA GLN A 99 30.49 -46.55 -11.40
C GLN A 99 29.46 -47.68 -11.29
N ASP A 100 29.95 -48.87 -11.48
CA ASP A 100 29.25 -50.13 -11.20
C ASP A 100 29.07 -50.28 -9.68
N LEU A 101 27.84 -50.42 -9.21
CA LEU A 101 27.53 -51.04 -7.92
C LEU A 101 26.41 -52.05 -8.14
N ASP A 102 26.85 -53.27 -8.19
CA ASP A 102 26.08 -54.50 -8.12
C ASP A 102 25.50 -54.65 -6.70
N ALA A 103 24.18 -54.66 -6.54
CA ALA A 103 23.52 -55.30 -5.41
C ALA A 103 22.04 -55.57 -5.77
N GLY A 104 21.73 -56.84 -5.85
CA GLY A 104 20.43 -57.38 -6.19
C GLY A 104 19.31 -56.94 -5.26
N SER A 105 18.21 -56.62 -5.89
CA SER A 105 16.92 -56.49 -5.22
C SER A 105 15.96 -57.56 -5.71
N PRO A 106 15.22 -58.21 -4.83
CA PRO A 106 14.28 -59.22 -5.23
C PRO A 106 13.01 -58.57 -5.84
N ALA A 107 12.52 -59.15 -6.91
CA ALA A 107 11.29 -58.81 -7.58
C ALA A 107 10.13 -58.94 -6.57
N THR A 108 9.55 -57.82 -6.17
CA THR A 108 8.24 -57.75 -5.51
C THR A 108 7.18 -57.90 -6.57
N ALA A 109 6.36 -58.92 -6.41
CA ALA A 109 5.16 -59.18 -7.17
C ALA A 109 4.18 -57.95 -7.08
N PRO A 110 3.33 -57.70 -8.10
CA PRO A 110 2.36 -56.60 -8.03
C PRO A 110 1.38 -56.91 -6.89
N GLU A 111 1.33 -56.00 -5.91
CA GLU A 111 0.32 -56.00 -4.87
C GLU A 111 -1.05 -55.91 -5.52
N ALA A 112 -1.90 -56.91 -5.27
CA ALA A 112 -3.29 -56.94 -5.66
C ALA A 112 -4.02 -55.78 -5.00
N HIS A 113 -4.51 -54.84 -5.81
CA HIS A 113 -5.41 -53.78 -5.35
C HIS A 113 -6.65 -54.42 -4.72
N PRO A 114 -7.07 -53.97 -3.53
CA PRO A 114 -8.27 -54.52 -2.91
C PRO A 114 -9.48 -54.18 -3.78
N ASP A 115 -10.15 -55.23 -4.26
CA ASP A 115 -11.45 -55.16 -4.90
C ASP A 115 -12.47 -54.81 -3.79
N LEU A 116 -12.91 -53.56 -3.73
CA LEU A 116 -13.95 -53.12 -2.80
C LEU A 116 -15.29 -53.66 -3.30
N GLY A 117 -15.60 -54.89 -2.90
CA GLY A 117 -16.87 -55.55 -3.17
C GLY A 117 -18.07 -54.73 -2.63
N SER A 118 -19.23 -54.93 -3.24
CA SER A 118 -20.53 -54.40 -2.82
C SER A 118 -20.74 -54.64 -1.32
N GLY A 119 -20.64 -53.54 -0.52
CA GLY A 119 -20.81 -53.57 0.93
C GLY A 119 -19.69 -52.87 1.72
N SER A 120 -18.77 -52.16 1.08
CA SER A 120 -17.68 -51.44 1.76
C SER A 120 -18.16 -50.13 2.38
N PRO A 121 -17.74 -49.76 3.61
CA PRO A 121 -18.11 -48.52 4.31
C PRO A 121 -17.75 -47.23 3.54
N ALA A 122 -16.97 -47.32 2.45
CA ALA A 122 -16.61 -46.21 1.61
C ALA A 122 -17.77 -45.48 0.91
N TRP A 123 -18.92 -46.15 0.69
CA TRP A 123 -20.07 -45.56 -0.01
C TRP A 123 -21.05 -44.86 0.92
N GLU A 124 -20.97 -45.10 2.23
CA GLU A 124 -21.74 -44.36 3.25
C GLU A 124 -21.47 -42.85 3.18
N LEU A 125 -20.30 -42.46 2.71
CA LEU A 125 -19.96 -41.04 2.47
C LEU A 125 -20.87 -40.33 1.45
N LEU A 126 -21.57 -41.10 0.60
CA LEU A 126 -22.50 -40.58 -0.41
C LEU A 126 -23.95 -40.53 0.07
N LEU A 127 -24.30 -41.16 1.20
CA LEU A 127 -25.66 -41.18 1.75
C LEU A 127 -26.24 -39.77 1.99
N PRO A 128 -25.49 -38.80 2.55
CA PRO A 128 -26.02 -37.45 2.71
C PRO A 128 -26.36 -36.79 1.37
N ALA A 129 -25.59 -37.07 0.32
CA ALA A 129 -25.84 -36.56 -1.03
C ALA A 129 -27.05 -37.22 -1.68
N ALA A 130 -27.25 -38.51 -1.45
CA ALA A 130 -28.42 -39.27 -1.92
C ALA A 130 -29.72 -38.80 -1.24
N SER A 131 -29.63 -38.32 0.00
CA SER A 131 -30.77 -37.79 0.78
C SER A 131 -31.14 -36.35 0.43
N ALA A 132 -30.41 -35.69 -0.44
CA ALA A 132 -30.71 -34.34 -0.88
C ALA A 132 -32.05 -34.24 -1.64
N PRO A 133 -32.70 -33.04 -1.70
CA PRO A 133 -33.93 -32.87 -2.48
C PRO A 133 -33.76 -33.30 -3.95
N ALA A 134 -34.79 -33.88 -4.54
CA ALA A 134 -34.73 -34.54 -5.86
C ALA A 134 -34.02 -33.67 -6.94
N ARG A 135 -34.31 -32.38 -7.00
CA ARG A 135 -33.70 -31.43 -7.96
C ARG A 135 -32.19 -31.13 -7.71
N ALA A 136 -31.70 -31.39 -6.50
CA ALA A 136 -30.31 -31.14 -6.12
C ALA A 136 -29.48 -32.44 -6.04
N ARG A 137 -30.11 -33.59 -6.02
CA ARG A 137 -29.51 -34.90 -5.72
C ARG A 137 -28.35 -35.26 -6.65
N GLY A 138 -28.50 -35.07 -7.95
CA GLY A 138 -27.43 -35.32 -8.92
C GLY A 138 -26.19 -34.43 -8.69
N ARG A 139 -26.40 -33.14 -8.46
CA ARG A 139 -25.30 -32.21 -8.16
C ARG A 139 -24.61 -32.52 -6.82
N SER A 140 -25.38 -32.88 -5.81
CA SER A 140 -24.84 -33.26 -4.50
C SER A 140 -24.01 -34.53 -4.57
N LEU A 141 -24.46 -35.54 -5.37
CA LEU A 141 -23.72 -36.78 -5.59
C LEU A 141 -22.40 -36.53 -6.35
N GLN A 142 -22.44 -35.74 -7.42
CA GLN A 142 -21.22 -35.32 -8.16
C GLN A 142 -20.24 -34.60 -7.24
N ALA A 143 -20.71 -33.66 -6.41
CA ALA A 143 -19.88 -32.92 -5.46
C ALA A 143 -19.24 -33.85 -4.42
N ALA A 144 -20.00 -34.82 -3.88
CA ALA A 144 -19.51 -35.79 -2.89
C ALA A 144 -18.43 -36.72 -3.47
N LEU A 145 -18.65 -37.24 -4.67
CA LEU A 145 -17.66 -38.07 -5.39
C LEU A 145 -16.39 -37.27 -5.70
N ARG A 146 -16.55 -36.02 -6.19
CA ARG A 146 -15.45 -35.13 -6.49
C ARG A 146 -14.61 -34.82 -5.24
N GLU A 147 -15.27 -34.59 -4.11
CA GLU A 147 -14.61 -34.37 -2.83
C GLU A 147 -13.91 -35.63 -2.30
N ALA A 148 -14.51 -36.80 -2.48
CA ALA A 148 -13.90 -38.07 -2.08
C ALA A 148 -12.59 -38.34 -2.84
N VAL A 149 -12.55 -37.99 -4.14
CA VAL A 149 -11.34 -38.10 -4.96
C VAL A 149 -10.30 -37.04 -4.57
N ARG A 150 -10.72 -35.79 -4.38
CA ARG A 150 -9.81 -34.69 -4.01
C ARG A 150 -9.19 -34.88 -2.63
N SER A 151 -9.97 -35.38 -1.66
CA SER A 151 -9.46 -35.64 -0.31
C SER A 151 -8.62 -36.91 -0.21
N GLY A 152 -8.50 -37.68 -1.31
CA GLY A 152 -7.77 -38.94 -1.33
C GLY A 152 -8.50 -40.13 -0.67
N ARG A 153 -9.77 -39.95 -0.31
CA ARG A 153 -10.61 -41.10 0.17
C ARG A 153 -10.89 -42.11 -0.94
N LEU A 154 -10.98 -41.64 -2.17
CA LEU A 154 -10.96 -42.46 -3.37
C LEU A 154 -9.64 -42.20 -4.10
N VAL A 155 -8.74 -43.16 -4.03
CA VAL A 155 -7.41 -43.03 -4.65
C VAL A 155 -7.48 -43.30 -6.16
N PRO A 156 -6.55 -42.74 -6.97
CA PRO A 156 -6.44 -43.06 -8.40
C PRO A 156 -6.41 -44.57 -8.65
N GLY A 157 -7.11 -45.01 -9.67
CA GLY A 157 -7.23 -46.43 -10.00
C GLY A 157 -8.29 -47.23 -9.21
N THR A 158 -8.89 -46.63 -8.16
CA THR A 158 -10.01 -47.28 -7.43
C THR A 158 -11.17 -47.54 -8.36
N ARG A 159 -11.63 -48.79 -8.40
CA ARG A 159 -12.82 -49.17 -9.16
C ARG A 159 -14.10 -48.76 -8.42
N LEU A 160 -15.00 -48.10 -9.10
CA LEU A 160 -16.30 -47.72 -8.59
C LEU A 160 -17.33 -48.83 -8.83
N PRO A 161 -18.37 -48.97 -7.98
CA PRO A 161 -19.46 -49.86 -8.22
C PRO A 161 -20.14 -49.61 -9.56
N SER A 162 -20.81 -50.59 -10.13
CA SER A 162 -21.62 -50.35 -11.32
C SER A 162 -22.72 -49.33 -11.03
N SER A 163 -23.17 -48.60 -12.05
CA SER A 163 -24.27 -47.63 -11.86
C SER A 163 -25.55 -48.29 -11.35
N ARG A 164 -25.73 -49.61 -11.53
CA ARG A 164 -26.86 -50.35 -11.02
C ARG A 164 -26.70 -50.65 -9.52
N ASP A 165 -25.53 -51.12 -9.13
CA ASP A 165 -25.24 -51.49 -7.74
C ASP A 165 -25.26 -50.26 -6.84
N LEU A 166 -24.53 -49.18 -7.23
CA LEU A 166 -24.52 -47.93 -6.47
C LEU A 166 -25.92 -47.28 -6.39
N ALA A 167 -26.73 -47.39 -7.42
CA ALA A 167 -28.11 -46.89 -7.39
C ALA A 167 -28.96 -47.67 -6.39
N ALA A 168 -28.79 -49.00 -6.30
CA ALA A 168 -29.46 -49.85 -5.33
C ALA A 168 -29.02 -49.54 -3.89
N ASP A 169 -27.71 -49.40 -3.66
CA ASP A 169 -27.12 -49.09 -2.35
C ASP A 169 -27.56 -47.72 -1.80
N LEU A 170 -27.68 -46.73 -2.68
CA LEU A 170 -28.08 -45.36 -2.31
C LEU A 170 -29.58 -45.09 -2.39
N GLY A 171 -30.40 -46.05 -2.86
CA GLY A 171 -31.85 -45.87 -3.04
C GLY A 171 -32.21 -44.77 -4.05
N VAL A 172 -31.43 -44.63 -5.12
CA VAL A 172 -31.63 -43.61 -6.16
C VAL A 172 -31.83 -44.25 -7.55
N SER A 173 -32.25 -43.46 -8.54
CA SER A 173 -32.38 -43.98 -9.89
C SER A 173 -31.01 -44.26 -10.54
N ARG A 174 -30.93 -45.35 -11.33
CA ARG A 174 -29.71 -45.67 -12.10
C ARG A 174 -29.31 -44.56 -13.05
N GLY A 175 -30.28 -43.86 -13.66
CA GLY A 175 -30.00 -42.71 -14.56
C GLY A 175 -29.21 -41.62 -13.87
N LEU A 176 -29.50 -41.31 -12.61
CA LEU A 176 -28.81 -40.30 -11.82
C LEU A 176 -27.34 -40.67 -11.57
N ILE A 177 -27.04 -41.95 -11.28
CA ILE A 177 -25.67 -42.44 -11.14
C ILE A 177 -24.91 -42.41 -12.48
N THR A 178 -25.59 -42.84 -13.55
CA THR A 178 -25.00 -42.82 -14.89
C THR A 178 -24.62 -41.41 -15.31
N GLU A 179 -25.53 -40.44 -15.16
CA GLU A 179 -25.28 -39.03 -15.44
C GLU A 179 -24.11 -38.45 -14.58
N ALA A 180 -24.09 -38.82 -13.29
CA ALA A 180 -22.99 -38.39 -12.41
C ALA A 180 -21.64 -38.97 -12.85
N TYR A 181 -21.60 -40.25 -13.25
CA TYR A 181 -20.35 -40.85 -13.74
C TYR A 181 -19.92 -40.30 -15.08
N GLU A 182 -20.85 -40.07 -16.00
CA GLU A 182 -20.57 -39.44 -17.30
C GLU A 182 -20.00 -38.03 -17.12
N GLN A 183 -20.61 -37.22 -16.26
CA GLN A 183 -20.14 -35.86 -15.96
C GLN A 183 -18.74 -35.89 -15.35
N LEU A 184 -18.49 -36.74 -14.35
CA LEU A 184 -17.17 -36.83 -13.71
C LEU A 184 -16.10 -37.44 -14.63
N THR A 185 -16.53 -38.28 -15.61
CA THR A 185 -15.64 -38.78 -16.65
C THR A 185 -15.27 -37.68 -17.64
N ALA A 186 -16.23 -36.86 -18.04
CA ALA A 186 -15.98 -35.68 -18.88
C ALA A 186 -15.07 -34.66 -18.18
N GLU A 187 -15.17 -34.51 -16.85
CA GLU A 187 -14.31 -33.67 -16.03
C GLU A 187 -12.91 -34.30 -15.75
N GLY A 188 -12.68 -35.57 -16.11
CA GLY A 188 -11.42 -36.28 -15.89
C GLY A 188 -11.23 -36.85 -14.47
N TYR A 189 -12.21 -36.73 -13.58
CA TYR A 189 -12.17 -37.38 -12.26
C TYR A 189 -12.28 -38.88 -12.35
N LEU A 190 -13.06 -39.38 -13.32
CA LEU A 190 -13.26 -40.77 -13.58
C LEU A 190 -12.79 -41.16 -14.98
N ARG A 191 -12.54 -42.44 -15.20
CA ARG A 191 -12.34 -43.04 -16.51
C ARG A 191 -13.29 -44.24 -16.64
N SER A 192 -13.90 -44.41 -17.79
CA SER A 192 -14.78 -45.53 -18.08
C SER A 192 -14.27 -46.34 -19.26
N GLY A 193 -14.36 -47.68 -19.20
CA GLY A 193 -14.07 -48.59 -20.29
C GLY A 193 -15.31 -49.32 -20.73
N ARG A 194 -15.57 -49.46 -22.03
CA ARG A 194 -16.71 -50.20 -22.55
C ARG A 194 -16.70 -51.66 -22.01
N GLY A 195 -17.69 -52.01 -21.20
CA GLY A 195 -17.81 -53.35 -20.60
C GLY A 195 -16.89 -53.65 -19.41
N ALA A 196 -15.91 -52.78 -19.12
CA ALA A 196 -14.90 -53.04 -18.10
C ALA A 196 -15.20 -52.36 -16.75
N GLY A 197 -16.00 -51.28 -16.71
CA GLY A 197 -16.37 -50.55 -15.49
C GLY A 197 -15.94 -49.06 -15.48
N THR A 198 -15.97 -48.44 -14.29
CA THR A 198 -15.60 -47.07 -14.02
C THR A 198 -14.56 -47.02 -12.91
N TRP A 199 -13.50 -46.20 -13.07
CA TRP A 199 -12.40 -46.06 -12.12
C TRP A 199 -12.10 -44.59 -11.86
N VAL A 200 -11.50 -44.30 -10.73
CA VAL A 200 -10.91 -42.98 -10.47
C VAL A 200 -9.76 -42.73 -11.43
N GLY A 201 -9.77 -41.58 -12.08
CA GLY A 201 -8.75 -41.18 -13.07
C GLY A 201 -7.35 -41.01 -12.48
N ASP A 202 -6.33 -41.44 -13.21
CA ASP A 202 -4.92 -41.42 -12.76
C ASP A 202 -4.34 -39.99 -12.71
N ALA A 203 -4.94 -39.03 -13.44
CA ALA A 203 -4.49 -37.64 -13.49
C ALA A 203 -4.87 -36.82 -12.24
N VAL A 204 -5.76 -37.34 -11.41
CA VAL A 204 -6.22 -36.62 -10.22
C VAL A 204 -5.23 -36.78 -9.08
N ARG A 205 -4.37 -35.77 -8.90
CA ARG A 205 -3.52 -35.71 -7.70
C ARG A 205 -4.37 -35.19 -6.53
N ALA A 206 -4.41 -35.94 -5.44
CA ALA A 206 -5.01 -35.48 -4.19
C ALA A 206 -4.29 -34.19 -3.77
N ALA A 207 -4.97 -33.06 -3.91
CA ALA A 207 -4.50 -31.80 -3.37
C ALA A 207 -4.64 -31.88 -1.85
N ARG A 208 -3.58 -32.18 -1.13
CA ARG A 208 -3.55 -31.91 0.31
C ARG A 208 -3.64 -30.38 0.44
N PRO A 209 -4.71 -29.83 1.02
CA PRO A 209 -4.72 -28.42 1.35
C PRO A 209 -3.57 -28.21 2.33
N ARG A 210 -2.51 -27.56 1.88
CA ARG A 210 -1.55 -26.94 2.78
C ARG A 210 -2.31 -25.74 3.36
N THR A 211 -3.00 -25.94 4.46
CA THR A 211 -3.33 -24.86 5.36
C THR A 211 -1.98 -24.31 5.82
N ARG A 212 -1.49 -23.31 5.10
CA ARG A 212 -0.54 -22.39 5.71
C ARG A 212 -1.35 -21.76 6.83
N ASP A 213 -1.05 -22.12 8.06
CA ASP A 213 -1.44 -21.31 9.20
C ASP A 213 -0.85 -19.92 8.94
N LEU A 214 -1.69 -19.05 8.38
CA LEU A 214 -1.47 -17.62 8.48
C LEU A 214 -1.61 -17.37 9.97
N ALA A 215 -0.47 -17.40 10.68
CA ALA A 215 -0.43 -17.08 12.09
C ALA A 215 -1.25 -15.80 12.28
N PRO A 216 -2.30 -15.80 13.10
CA PRO A 216 -3.08 -14.61 13.33
C PRO A 216 -2.09 -13.54 13.79
N ARG A 217 -2.13 -12.36 13.15
CA ARG A 217 -1.44 -11.19 13.68
C ARG A 217 -1.79 -11.15 15.15
N SER A 218 -0.78 -11.20 16.02
CA SER A 218 -0.93 -11.36 17.46
C SER A 218 -1.89 -10.30 18.00
N THR A 219 -3.16 -10.69 18.20
CA THR A 219 -4.19 -9.85 18.83
C THR A 219 -4.02 -9.80 20.37
N GLY A 220 -2.87 -10.25 20.87
CA GLY A 220 -2.60 -10.39 22.29
C GLY A 220 -1.88 -9.22 22.98
N SER A 221 -1.47 -8.17 22.24
CA SER A 221 -0.85 -7.00 22.87
C SER A 221 -1.86 -6.21 23.69
N ARG A 222 -1.50 -5.91 24.94
CA ARG A 222 -2.26 -4.99 25.81
C ARG A 222 -2.21 -3.55 25.28
N ALA A 223 -1.08 -3.15 24.69
CA ALA A 223 -0.91 -1.89 23.98
C ALA A 223 0.06 -2.12 22.80
N ASP A 224 -0.29 -1.57 21.63
CA ASP A 224 0.49 -1.70 20.39
C ASP A 224 0.91 -0.31 19.92
N PHE A 225 2.18 0.04 20.12
CA PHE A 225 2.77 1.29 19.66
C PHE A 225 3.52 1.15 18.32
N VAL A 226 3.28 0.09 17.56
CA VAL A 226 3.88 -0.07 16.24
C VAL A 226 3.38 1.04 15.30
N PRO A 227 4.30 1.82 14.66
CA PRO A 227 3.92 2.96 13.85
C PRO A 227 3.23 2.55 12.55
N GLY A 228 2.54 3.51 11.91
CA GLY A 228 1.98 3.35 10.59
C GLY A 228 0.51 2.91 10.56
N THR A 229 -0.11 2.56 11.68
CA THR A 229 -1.53 2.19 11.76
C THR A 229 -2.40 3.41 12.10
N PRO A 230 -3.36 3.81 11.23
CA PRO A 230 -4.32 4.87 11.54
C PRO A 230 -5.48 4.35 12.39
N ASP A 231 -6.28 5.26 12.93
CA ASP A 231 -7.53 4.90 13.60
C ASP A 231 -8.69 4.71 12.60
N VAL A 232 -8.94 3.49 12.23
CA VAL A 232 -10.06 3.13 11.33
C VAL A 232 -11.44 3.31 11.97
N SER A 233 -11.54 3.54 13.30
CA SER A 233 -12.80 3.87 13.96
C SER A 233 -13.28 5.28 13.61
N LEU A 234 -12.36 6.15 13.19
CA LEU A 234 -12.66 7.50 12.68
C LEU A 234 -13.22 7.50 11.26
N PHE A 235 -13.30 6.34 10.58
CA PHE A 235 -13.83 6.27 9.23
C PHE A 235 -15.26 6.83 9.16
N PRO A 236 -15.57 7.76 8.25
CA PRO A 236 -16.84 8.51 8.22
C PRO A 236 -17.93 7.69 7.54
N ARG A 237 -18.37 6.58 8.13
CA ARG A 237 -19.29 5.58 7.53
C ARG A 237 -20.55 6.17 6.95
N ALA A 238 -21.22 7.10 7.66
CA ALA A 238 -22.47 7.69 7.20
C ALA A 238 -22.28 8.58 5.96
N ALA A 239 -21.25 9.45 5.97
CA ALA A 239 -20.94 10.32 4.83
C ALA A 239 -20.47 9.49 3.63
N TRP A 240 -19.65 8.45 3.86
CA TRP A 240 -19.19 7.52 2.83
C TRP A 240 -20.35 6.77 2.17
N ALA A 241 -21.27 6.21 2.97
CA ALA A 241 -22.45 5.51 2.46
C ALA A 241 -23.40 6.46 1.69
N ALA A 242 -23.54 7.71 2.12
CA ALA A 242 -24.33 8.71 1.40
C ALA A 242 -23.72 9.06 0.04
N ALA A 243 -22.39 9.25 0.00
CA ALA A 243 -21.67 9.50 -1.25
C ALA A 243 -21.77 8.30 -2.21
N GLN A 244 -21.66 7.07 -1.69
CA GLN A 244 -21.79 5.84 -2.48
C GLN A 244 -23.17 5.70 -3.14
N ARG A 245 -24.25 5.96 -2.39
CA ARG A 245 -25.59 5.94 -2.96
C ARG A 245 -25.75 6.95 -4.10
N GLY A 246 -25.21 8.16 -3.92
CA GLY A 246 -25.25 9.18 -4.96
C GLY A 246 -24.46 8.79 -6.21
N VAL A 247 -23.27 8.19 -6.03
CA VAL A 247 -22.47 7.68 -7.17
C VAL A 247 -23.24 6.60 -7.94
N LEU A 248 -23.79 5.61 -7.24
CA LEU A 248 -24.53 4.52 -7.89
C LEU A 248 -25.78 4.99 -8.62
N ALA A 249 -26.41 6.08 -8.17
CA ALA A 249 -27.58 6.66 -8.84
C ALA A 249 -27.25 7.49 -10.08
N GLU A 250 -26.06 8.09 -10.13
CA GLU A 250 -25.70 9.09 -11.14
C GLU A 250 -24.63 8.61 -12.14
N LEU A 251 -23.86 7.55 -11.79
CA LEU A 251 -22.74 7.11 -12.62
C LEU A 251 -23.25 6.55 -13.95
N PRO A 252 -22.78 7.09 -15.09
CA PRO A 252 -23.16 6.60 -16.40
C PRO A 252 -22.69 5.16 -16.64
N HIS A 253 -23.49 4.36 -17.35
CA HIS A 253 -23.17 2.95 -17.59
C HIS A 253 -21.81 2.74 -18.29
N HIS A 254 -21.39 3.64 -19.17
CA HIS A 254 -20.11 3.52 -19.87
C HIS A 254 -18.90 3.64 -18.95
N GLU A 255 -19.01 4.33 -17.80
CA GLU A 255 -17.95 4.42 -16.79
C GLU A 255 -17.77 3.11 -15.99
N LEU A 256 -18.70 2.15 -16.12
CA LEU A 256 -18.55 0.80 -15.56
C LEU A 256 -17.74 -0.15 -16.47
N GLY A 257 -17.34 0.31 -17.65
CA GLY A 257 -16.41 -0.41 -18.54
C GLY A 257 -14.97 -0.42 -18.02
N TYR A 258 -14.05 -0.91 -18.87
CA TYR A 258 -12.62 -0.83 -18.56
C TYR A 258 -12.20 0.64 -18.44
N PRO A 259 -11.59 1.04 -17.30
CA PRO A 259 -11.23 2.43 -17.06
C PRO A 259 -9.98 2.86 -17.86
N ASP A 260 -9.79 4.18 -17.99
CA ASP A 260 -8.47 4.73 -18.33
C ASP A 260 -7.45 4.23 -17.30
N PRO A 261 -6.30 3.70 -17.70
CA PRO A 261 -5.25 3.23 -16.79
C PRO A 261 -4.78 4.30 -15.79
N ARG A 262 -4.86 5.59 -16.16
CA ARG A 262 -4.58 6.72 -15.25
C ARG A 262 -5.63 6.86 -14.16
N GLY A 263 -6.83 6.38 -14.38
CA GLY A 263 -7.99 6.54 -13.51
C GLY A 263 -8.98 7.59 -14.01
N LEU A 264 -10.12 7.72 -13.30
CA LEU A 264 -11.21 8.61 -13.68
C LEU A 264 -10.76 10.07 -13.80
N PRO A 265 -11.03 10.75 -14.92
CA PRO A 265 -10.70 12.18 -15.10
C PRO A 265 -11.25 13.05 -13.98
N ARG A 266 -12.48 12.81 -13.55
CA ARG A 266 -13.12 13.55 -12.44
C ARG A 266 -12.31 13.46 -11.14
N LEU A 267 -11.79 12.26 -10.79
CA LEU A 267 -10.96 12.10 -9.59
C LEU A 267 -9.61 12.79 -9.77
N ARG A 268 -8.99 12.65 -10.95
CA ARG A 268 -7.69 13.28 -11.23
C ARG A 268 -7.76 14.80 -11.12
N THR A 269 -8.83 15.41 -11.65
CA THR A 269 -9.10 16.86 -11.52
C THR A 269 -9.32 17.26 -10.06
N ALA A 270 -10.18 16.54 -9.33
CA ALA A 270 -10.44 16.84 -7.91
C ALA A 270 -9.17 16.68 -7.05
N LEU A 271 -8.31 15.73 -7.35
CA LEU A 271 -7.01 15.55 -6.69
C LEU A 271 -6.04 16.68 -7.03
N ALA A 272 -5.96 17.12 -8.29
CA ALA A 272 -5.08 18.22 -8.68
C ALA A 272 -5.39 19.48 -7.89
N GLU A 273 -6.68 19.85 -7.78
CA GLU A 273 -7.14 20.99 -6.99
C GLU A 273 -6.86 20.81 -5.48
N LEU A 274 -7.12 19.63 -4.94
CA LEU A 274 -6.88 19.31 -3.54
C LEU A 274 -5.39 19.44 -3.19
N LEU A 275 -4.52 18.83 -3.99
CA LEU A 275 -3.07 18.80 -3.77
C LEU A 275 -2.44 20.18 -3.93
N ALA A 276 -2.86 20.96 -4.94
CA ALA A 276 -2.41 22.33 -5.12
C ALA A 276 -2.75 23.19 -3.89
N ARG A 277 -4.00 23.11 -3.43
CA ARG A 277 -4.49 23.90 -2.30
C ARG A 277 -3.85 23.50 -0.97
N ARG A 278 -3.65 22.21 -0.74
CA ARG A 278 -3.20 21.71 0.58
C ARG A 278 -1.70 21.53 0.69
N ARG A 279 -1.02 21.20 -0.41
CA ARG A 279 0.37 20.78 -0.41
C ARG A 279 1.27 21.67 -1.31
N GLY A 280 0.67 22.58 -2.07
CA GLY A 280 1.42 23.40 -3.03
C GLY A 280 2.00 22.59 -4.19
N VAL A 281 1.38 21.44 -4.50
CA VAL A 281 1.78 20.59 -5.62
C VAL A 281 1.36 21.25 -6.93
N VAL A 282 2.24 21.26 -7.92
CA VAL A 282 1.93 21.66 -9.29
C VAL A 282 1.40 20.43 -10.02
N ALA A 283 0.09 20.26 -10.03
CA ALA A 283 -0.56 19.06 -10.52
C ALA A 283 -1.30 19.31 -11.83
N ASP A 284 -0.84 18.62 -12.89
CA ASP A 284 -1.62 18.41 -14.11
C ASP A 284 -2.45 17.13 -13.93
N PRO A 285 -3.79 17.17 -14.07
CA PRO A 285 -4.63 15.97 -14.00
C PRO A 285 -4.20 14.85 -14.96
N GLU A 286 -3.63 15.18 -16.12
CA GLU A 286 -3.16 14.19 -17.08
C GLU A 286 -1.90 13.45 -16.66
N ARG A 287 -1.17 13.97 -15.69
CA ARG A 287 0.03 13.38 -15.09
C ARG A 287 -0.25 12.65 -13.76
N ILE A 288 -1.51 12.63 -13.31
CA ILE A 288 -1.93 11.88 -12.13
C ILE A 288 -2.37 10.48 -12.54
N VAL A 289 -1.80 9.47 -11.86
CA VAL A 289 -2.18 8.06 -12.02
C VAL A 289 -2.72 7.53 -10.69
N ILE A 290 -3.94 6.98 -10.72
CA ILE A 290 -4.58 6.39 -9.54
C ILE A 290 -4.00 5.00 -9.30
N VAL A 291 -3.61 4.72 -8.04
CA VAL A 291 -2.89 3.51 -7.65
C VAL A 291 -3.47 2.90 -6.37
N SER A 292 -3.16 1.63 -6.13
CA SER A 292 -3.54 0.91 -4.91
C SER A 292 -2.66 1.29 -3.70
N GLY A 293 -2.43 2.60 -3.50
CA GLY A 293 -1.59 3.17 -2.45
C GLY A 293 -0.11 3.23 -2.83
N VAL A 294 0.69 3.80 -1.93
CA VAL A 294 2.13 4.09 -2.13
C VAL A 294 2.94 2.86 -2.55
N SER A 295 2.63 1.67 -2.03
CA SER A 295 3.35 0.45 -2.43
C SER A 295 3.25 0.17 -3.94
N GLN A 296 2.07 0.36 -4.55
CA GLN A 296 1.94 0.20 -6.00
C GLN A 296 2.64 1.34 -6.74
N ALA A 297 2.53 2.59 -6.27
CA ALA A 297 3.24 3.72 -6.85
C ALA A 297 4.75 3.45 -6.92
N THR A 298 5.34 3.04 -5.79
CA THR A 298 6.77 2.68 -5.69
C THR A 298 7.15 1.55 -6.64
N THR A 299 6.34 0.49 -6.72
CA THR A 299 6.63 -0.67 -7.57
C THR A 299 6.52 -0.32 -9.06
N VAL A 300 5.48 0.41 -9.46
CA VAL A 300 5.31 0.89 -10.86
C VAL A 300 6.50 1.74 -11.26
N LEU A 301 6.87 2.71 -10.41
CA LEU A 301 8.00 3.57 -10.67
C LEU A 301 9.32 2.77 -10.72
N GLY A 302 9.49 1.79 -9.84
CA GLY A 302 10.64 0.87 -9.88
C GLY A 302 10.78 0.15 -11.23
N PHE A 303 9.70 -0.37 -11.78
CA PHE A 303 9.71 -0.99 -13.13
C PHE A 303 10.08 0.00 -14.24
N VAL A 304 9.57 1.23 -14.17
CA VAL A 304 9.89 2.28 -15.15
C VAL A 304 11.36 2.69 -15.05
N LEU A 305 11.87 2.91 -13.84
CA LEU A 305 13.28 3.22 -13.61
C LEU A 305 14.18 2.09 -14.13
N HIS A 306 13.82 0.83 -13.83
CA HIS A 306 14.54 -0.34 -14.33
C HIS A 306 14.59 -0.40 -15.86
N ALA A 307 13.45 -0.18 -16.53
CA ALA A 307 13.36 -0.18 -17.99
C ALA A 307 14.24 0.93 -18.62
N ARG A 308 14.40 2.05 -17.92
CA ARG A 308 15.27 3.17 -18.30
C ARG A 308 16.75 2.97 -17.92
N GLY A 309 17.12 1.77 -17.47
CA GLY A 309 18.51 1.43 -17.12
C GLY A 309 18.95 1.90 -15.73
N MET A 310 18.07 2.47 -14.92
CA MET A 310 18.35 2.84 -13.52
C MET A 310 18.20 1.59 -12.64
N ARG A 311 19.32 0.96 -12.29
CA ARG A 311 19.36 -0.31 -11.54
C ARG A 311 19.45 -0.13 -10.04
N GLU A 312 19.68 1.10 -9.60
CA GLU A 312 19.84 1.47 -8.20
C GLU A 312 18.96 2.68 -7.86
N VAL A 313 18.41 2.68 -6.65
CA VAL A 313 17.66 3.79 -6.08
C VAL A 313 18.16 4.09 -4.67
N GLY A 314 18.40 5.36 -4.38
CA GLY A 314 18.74 5.83 -3.04
C GLY A 314 17.51 5.74 -2.13
N VAL A 315 17.71 5.29 -0.90
CA VAL A 315 16.67 5.27 0.15
C VAL A 315 17.22 5.88 1.42
N GLU A 316 16.37 6.59 2.15
CA GLU A 316 16.71 7.18 3.45
C GLU A 316 17.19 6.09 4.45
N ASN A 317 18.22 6.38 5.23
CA ASN A 317 18.73 5.49 6.27
C ASN A 317 19.02 6.26 7.57
N PRO A 318 18.21 6.04 8.65
CA PRO A 318 17.10 5.10 8.74
C PRO A 318 15.91 5.50 7.86
N GLY A 319 15.15 4.48 7.39
CA GLY A 319 14.04 4.68 6.47
C GLY A 319 13.03 3.53 6.49
N SER A 320 12.09 3.54 5.56
CA SER A 320 11.07 2.48 5.45
C SER A 320 11.68 1.16 4.95
N PRO A 321 11.64 0.07 5.75
CA PRO A 321 12.18 -1.23 5.31
C PRO A 321 11.38 -1.87 4.16
N GLN A 322 10.20 -1.34 3.82
CA GLN A 322 9.40 -1.85 2.71
C GLN A 322 10.00 -1.49 1.34
N HIS A 323 10.79 -0.41 1.25
CA HIS A 323 11.40 0.01 0.00
C HIS A 323 12.27 -1.08 -0.62
N ASP A 324 13.04 -1.80 0.21
CA ASP A 324 13.91 -2.90 -0.26
C ASP A 324 13.13 -3.96 -1.03
N SER A 325 12.02 -4.44 -0.47
CA SER A 325 11.21 -5.47 -1.10
C SER A 325 10.45 -4.98 -2.33
N LEU A 326 9.97 -3.73 -2.31
CA LEU A 326 9.19 -3.15 -3.42
C LEU A 326 10.09 -2.90 -4.65
N TYR A 327 11.27 -2.32 -4.45
CA TYR A 327 12.22 -2.09 -5.54
C TYR A 327 12.87 -3.37 -6.03
N ALA A 328 13.21 -4.31 -5.13
CA ALA A 328 13.73 -5.62 -5.52
C ALA A 328 12.75 -6.40 -6.41
N ALA A 329 11.43 -6.32 -6.14
CA ALA A 329 10.39 -6.90 -7.00
C ALA A 329 10.39 -6.32 -8.42
N ALA A 330 10.85 -5.07 -8.59
CA ALA A 330 11.01 -4.42 -9.87
C ALA A 330 12.42 -4.61 -10.49
N GLY A 331 13.33 -5.34 -9.83
CA GLY A 331 14.69 -5.55 -10.29
C GLY A 331 15.63 -4.36 -10.05
N VAL A 332 15.30 -3.48 -9.09
CA VAL A 332 16.10 -2.31 -8.70
C VAL A 332 16.68 -2.56 -7.31
N ALA A 333 17.97 -2.31 -7.13
CA ALA A 333 18.63 -2.42 -5.83
C ALA A 333 18.48 -1.11 -5.04
N THR A 334 18.34 -1.21 -3.73
CA THR A 334 18.32 -0.05 -2.83
C THR A 334 19.73 0.27 -2.33
N VAL A 335 20.05 1.56 -2.28
CA VAL A 335 21.31 2.09 -1.76
C VAL A 335 21.00 2.99 -0.58
N PRO A 336 21.43 2.63 0.64
CA PRO A 336 21.16 3.45 1.81
C PRO A 336 21.91 4.77 1.77
N VAL A 337 21.21 5.87 1.97
CA VAL A 337 21.74 7.21 2.03
C VAL A 337 21.58 7.74 3.46
N PRO A 338 22.64 8.16 4.14
CA PRO A 338 22.58 8.61 5.52
C PRO A 338 21.73 9.87 5.67
N MET A 339 21.12 10.00 6.85
CA MET A 339 20.37 11.16 7.28
C MET A 339 21.19 12.02 8.25
N ASP A 340 20.99 13.33 8.21
CA ASP A 340 21.44 14.28 9.23
C ASP A 340 20.25 15.14 9.75
N GLU A 341 20.53 16.17 10.52
CA GLU A 341 19.50 17.02 11.12
C GLU A 341 18.69 17.84 10.09
N GLU A 342 19.19 18.00 8.87
CA GLU A 342 18.52 18.74 7.80
C GLU A 342 17.78 17.84 6.79
N GLY A 343 17.95 16.52 6.89
CA GLY A 343 17.34 15.54 5.99
C GLY A 343 18.37 14.59 5.37
N LEU A 344 18.05 13.98 4.24
CA LEU A 344 18.92 13.06 3.52
C LEU A 344 20.21 13.78 3.05
N ALA A 345 21.38 13.22 3.38
CA ALA A 345 22.67 13.77 3.02
C ALA A 345 22.95 13.65 1.51
N VAL A 346 23.07 14.77 0.80
CA VAL A 346 23.25 14.79 -0.66
C VAL A 346 24.69 14.46 -1.09
N GLY A 347 25.68 14.67 -0.21
CA GLY A 347 27.10 14.36 -0.52
C GLY A 347 27.29 12.92 -0.99
N PRO A 348 26.86 11.90 -0.23
CA PRO A 348 26.94 10.49 -0.63
C PRO A 348 26.21 10.16 -1.93
N LEU A 349 25.11 10.86 -2.25
CA LEU A 349 24.44 10.71 -3.55
C LEU A 349 25.32 11.15 -4.71
N ARG A 350 26.03 12.27 -4.56
CA ARG A 350 26.94 12.81 -5.59
C ARG A 350 28.12 11.88 -5.88
N GLU A 351 28.54 11.10 -4.88
CA GLU A 351 29.64 10.14 -4.98
C GLU A 351 29.17 8.77 -5.51
N SER A 352 27.87 8.54 -5.56
CA SER A 352 27.27 7.28 -6.01
C SER A 352 26.92 7.29 -7.51
N ARG A 353 26.48 6.12 -8.03
CA ARG A 353 25.91 6.00 -9.38
C ARG A 353 24.39 6.11 -9.40
N VAL A 354 23.80 6.38 -8.25
CA VAL A 354 22.37 6.52 -8.09
C VAL A 354 21.86 7.73 -8.87
N ARG A 355 20.77 7.54 -9.61
CA ARG A 355 20.09 8.62 -10.36
C ARG A 355 18.65 8.83 -9.91
N SER A 356 18.18 8.05 -8.95
CA SER A 356 16.85 8.21 -8.37
C SER A 356 16.89 7.98 -6.87
N VAL A 357 16.07 8.70 -6.11
CA VAL A 357 16.02 8.60 -4.65
C VAL A 357 14.57 8.67 -4.17
N VAL A 358 14.25 7.91 -3.12
CA VAL A 358 12.97 7.99 -2.41
C VAL A 358 13.15 8.75 -1.12
N THR A 359 12.28 9.71 -0.88
CA THR A 359 12.36 10.60 0.29
C THR A 359 11.00 10.90 0.89
N THR A 360 10.98 11.23 2.18
CA THR A 360 9.80 11.67 2.92
C THR A 360 10.02 13.07 3.51
N PRO A 361 10.19 14.12 2.66
CA PRO A 361 10.82 15.39 3.05
C PRO A 361 9.93 16.29 3.91
N ALA A 362 8.62 16.08 3.94
CA ALA A 362 7.70 16.84 4.79
C ALA A 362 7.75 16.38 6.25
N HIS A 363 7.95 15.08 6.46
CA HIS A 363 8.07 14.42 7.75
C HIS A 363 8.76 13.06 7.56
N GLN A 364 10.08 13.06 7.71
CA GLN A 364 10.90 11.90 7.42
C GLN A 364 10.51 10.69 8.29
N PHE A 365 10.30 9.57 7.64
CA PHE A 365 10.03 8.32 8.33
C PHE A 365 11.32 7.51 8.52
N PRO A 366 11.70 7.13 9.77
CA PRO A 366 10.92 7.29 11.01
C PRO A 366 11.34 8.49 11.89
N THR A 367 12.34 9.29 11.52
CA THR A 367 12.96 10.28 12.44
C THR A 367 12.08 11.50 12.76
N GLY A 368 11.08 11.79 11.92
CA GLY A 368 10.23 12.97 12.08
C GLY A 368 10.90 14.28 11.64
N ILE A 369 12.08 14.24 11.05
CA ILE A 369 12.80 15.41 10.54
C ILE A 369 12.06 15.97 9.33
N ALA A 370 11.80 17.27 9.30
CA ALA A 370 11.38 17.96 8.09
C ALA A 370 12.63 18.51 7.37
N TYR A 371 12.76 18.22 6.07
CA TYR A 371 13.92 18.70 5.30
C TYR A 371 14.00 20.23 5.31
N SER A 372 15.21 20.75 5.57
CA SER A 372 15.47 22.17 5.50
C SER A 372 15.31 22.70 4.06
N ALA A 373 15.07 24.01 3.93
CA ALA A 373 15.00 24.65 2.61
C ALA A 373 16.31 24.46 1.81
N ARG A 374 17.45 24.51 2.49
CA ARG A 374 18.76 24.24 1.89
C ARG A 374 18.85 22.82 1.37
N ARG A 375 18.48 21.83 2.18
CA ARG A 375 18.53 20.41 1.79
C ARG A 375 17.60 20.10 0.62
N ARG A 376 16.43 20.71 0.58
CA ARG A 376 15.49 20.60 -0.54
C ARG A 376 16.10 21.12 -1.84
N ALA A 377 16.74 22.30 -1.79
CA ALA A 377 17.43 22.86 -2.95
C ALA A 377 18.59 21.97 -3.40
N GLU A 378 19.46 21.54 -2.47
CA GLU A 378 20.59 20.65 -2.78
C GLU A 378 20.17 19.34 -3.44
N LEU A 379 19.04 18.75 -2.99
CA LEU A 379 18.49 17.51 -3.53
C LEU A 379 17.98 17.70 -4.96
N LEU A 380 17.28 18.81 -5.24
CA LEU A 380 16.80 19.13 -6.58
C LEU A 380 17.97 19.43 -7.53
N ASP A 381 18.99 20.18 -7.07
CA ASP A 381 20.19 20.43 -7.86
C ASP A 381 20.96 19.14 -8.18
N TRP A 382 21.02 18.20 -7.22
CA TRP A 382 21.57 16.89 -7.47
C TRP A 382 20.76 16.16 -8.56
N ALA A 383 19.44 16.09 -8.43
CA ALA A 383 18.58 15.38 -9.38
C ALA A 383 18.74 15.93 -10.81
N ARG A 384 18.83 17.26 -10.95
CA ARG A 384 19.10 17.92 -12.25
C ARG A 384 20.48 17.56 -12.79
N SER A 385 21.50 17.54 -11.92
CA SER A 385 22.91 17.30 -12.32
C SER A 385 23.17 15.89 -12.85
N VAL A 386 22.38 14.90 -12.39
CA VAL A 386 22.50 13.49 -12.80
C VAL A 386 21.43 13.07 -13.80
N ASP A 387 20.60 14.01 -14.27
CA ASP A 387 19.40 13.75 -15.05
C ASP A 387 18.54 12.65 -14.39
N GLY A 388 18.31 12.81 -13.10
CA GLY A 388 17.68 11.85 -12.22
C GLY A 388 16.32 12.30 -11.70
N PHE A 389 15.71 11.47 -10.81
CA PHE A 389 14.39 11.73 -10.27
C PHE A 389 14.34 11.54 -8.75
N VAL A 390 13.45 12.30 -8.11
CA VAL A 390 13.10 12.13 -6.69
C VAL A 390 11.68 11.60 -6.60
N LEU A 391 11.46 10.52 -5.85
CA LEU A 391 10.12 10.12 -5.42
C LEU A 391 9.87 10.71 -4.04
N GLU A 392 8.92 11.63 -3.95
CA GLU A 392 8.41 12.17 -2.69
C GLU A 392 7.24 11.33 -2.21
N ASP A 393 7.42 10.59 -1.10
CA ASP A 393 6.34 9.87 -0.41
C ASP A 393 5.76 10.77 0.69
N ASP A 394 4.60 11.33 0.43
CA ASP A 394 3.87 12.22 1.34
C ASP A 394 2.80 11.45 2.11
N TYR A 395 3.25 10.50 2.95
CA TYR A 395 2.38 9.54 3.63
C TYR A 395 1.52 10.14 4.75
N ASP A 396 1.95 11.26 5.37
CA ASP A 396 1.28 11.88 6.51
C ASP A 396 1.35 13.42 6.54
N GLY A 397 1.71 14.06 5.45
CA GLY A 397 1.91 15.52 5.36
C GLY A 397 0.65 16.35 5.66
N ASP A 398 -0.53 15.75 5.62
CA ASP A 398 -1.79 16.36 6.08
C ASP A 398 -1.88 16.48 7.61
N PHE A 399 -1.05 15.76 8.38
CA PHE A 399 -1.12 15.70 9.84
C PHE A 399 -0.03 16.53 10.51
N ARG A 400 -0.07 17.84 10.29
CA ARG A 400 0.77 18.80 11.00
C ARG A 400 -0.02 19.52 12.06
N TYR A 401 0.54 19.66 13.28
CA TYR A 401 -0.21 20.09 14.45
C TYR A 401 0.15 21.49 14.93
N ASP A 402 1.42 21.86 14.85
CA ASP A 402 1.95 23.03 15.55
C ASP A 402 2.36 24.18 14.60
N ARG A 403 2.40 23.93 13.30
CA ARG A 403 2.80 24.89 12.28
C ARG A 403 1.97 24.72 11.00
N ALA A 404 2.06 25.69 10.12
CA ALA A 404 1.50 25.54 8.77
C ALA A 404 2.11 24.32 8.04
N PRO A 405 1.37 23.66 7.15
CA PRO A 405 1.90 22.57 6.35
C PRO A 405 3.17 22.99 5.60
N VAL A 406 4.18 22.13 5.59
CA VAL A 406 5.33 22.30 4.69
C VAL A 406 4.88 21.90 3.29
N GLY A 407 5.08 22.77 2.30
CA GLY A 407 4.75 22.46 0.90
C GLY A 407 5.52 21.23 0.40
N ALA A 408 4.95 20.54 -0.57
CA ALA A 408 5.61 19.41 -1.22
C ALA A 408 6.90 19.85 -1.93
N LEU A 409 7.87 18.95 -2.00
CA LEU A 409 9.09 19.16 -2.79
C LEU A 409 8.76 19.27 -4.29
N GLN A 410 7.77 18.49 -4.72
CA GLN A 410 7.28 18.45 -6.11
C GLN A 410 6.91 19.84 -6.65
N GLY A 411 6.30 20.69 -5.82
CA GLY A 411 5.96 22.07 -6.22
C GLY A 411 7.16 22.95 -6.57
N LEU A 412 8.38 22.57 -6.14
CA LEU A 412 9.61 23.29 -6.47
C LEU A 412 10.23 22.84 -7.80
N ASP A 413 10.01 21.57 -8.20
CA ASP A 413 10.52 21.03 -9.46
C ASP A 413 9.62 19.88 -9.97
N PRO A 414 8.51 20.20 -10.66
CA PRO A 414 7.56 19.21 -11.18
C PRO A 414 8.14 18.25 -12.22
N GLU A 415 9.28 18.63 -12.84
CA GLU A 415 9.92 17.83 -13.87
C GLU A 415 10.94 16.83 -13.33
N ARG A 416 11.30 16.94 -12.06
CA ARG A 416 12.26 16.04 -11.40
C ARG A 416 11.66 15.27 -10.24
N VAL A 417 10.51 15.70 -9.72
CA VAL A 417 9.90 15.09 -8.53
C VAL A 417 8.60 14.37 -8.89
N ALA A 418 8.59 13.06 -8.75
CA ALA A 418 7.37 12.28 -8.69
C ALA A 418 6.81 12.36 -7.26
N TYR A 419 5.51 12.62 -7.13
CA TYR A 419 4.85 12.77 -5.84
C TYR A 419 3.81 11.66 -5.63
N THR A 420 3.81 11.03 -4.47
CA THR A 420 2.80 10.03 -4.13
C THR A 420 2.14 10.31 -2.79
N GLY A 421 0.85 9.99 -2.73
CA GLY A 421 0.06 10.06 -1.52
C GLY A 421 -1.07 9.04 -1.51
N SER A 422 -1.75 8.92 -0.38
CA SER A 422 -2.88 7.98 -0.26
C SER A 422 -3.86 8.37 0.82
N VAL A 423 -5.08 7.83 0.74
CA VAL A 423 -6.09 7.96 1.80
C VAL A 423 -5.87 7.01 2.98
N SER A 424 -4.79 6.24 2.96
CA SER A 424 -4.55 5.18 3.95
C SER A 424 -4.48 5.67 5.39
N LYS A 425 -3.98 6.89 5.62
CA LYS A 425 -3.82 7.46 6.97
C LYS A 425 -4.97 8.37 7.38
N SER A 426 -5.74 8.87 6.42
CA SER A 426 -6.85 9.81 6.63
C SER A 426 -8.22 9.14 6.64
N LEU A 427 -8.39 8.06 5.89
CA LEU A 427 -9.62 7.28 5.83
C LEU A 427 -9.40 5.86 6.33
N ALA A 428 -8.89 4.97 5.49
CA ALA A 428 -8.58 3.59 5.88
C ALA A 428 -7.60 2.94 4.90
N PRO A 429 -6.62 2.14 5.40
CA PRO A 429 -5.71 1.39 4.53
C PRO A 429 -6.41 0.38 3.63
N GLY A 430 -7.58 -0.14 4.07
CA GLY A 430 -8.37 -1.13 3.34
C GLY A 430 -9.02 -0.61 2.05
N LEU A 431 -9.13 0.71 1.87
CA LEU A 431 -9.63 1.31 0.62
C LEU A 431 -8.68 1.10 -0.55
N ARG A 432 -7.39 0.87 -0.30
CA ARG A 432 -6.36 0.69 -1.33
C ARG A 432 -6.41 1.78 -2.40
N LEU A 433 -6.57 3.04 -2.01
CA LEU A 433 -6.66 4.19 -2.91
C LEU A 433 -5.53 5.19 -2.62
N GLY A 434 -4.77 5.52 -3.65
CA GLY A 434 -3.69 6.49 -3.65
C GLY A 434 -3.50 7.08 -5.04
N TRP A 435 -2.53 7.93 -5.18
CA TRP A 435 -2.18 8.62 -6.42
C TRP A 435 -0.67 8.72 -6.58
N LEU A 436 -0.25 8.77 -7.82
CA LEU A 436 1.11 9.05 -8.24
C LEU A 436 1.07 10.15 -9.29
N LEU A 437 1.63 11.30 -8.99
CA LEU A 437 1.87 12.39 -9.94
C LEU A 437 3.30 12.27 -10.43
N VAL A 438 3.49 12.21 -11.72
CA VAL A 438 4.81 11.94 -12.31
C VAL A 438 5.33 13.10 -13.15
N PRO A 439 6.66 13.28 -13.25
CA PRO A 439 7.28 14.11 -14.26
C PRO A 439 6.80 13.72 -15.66
N GLU A 440 6.66 14.71 -16.55
CA GLU A 440 6.25 14.49 -17.95
C GLU A 440 7.07 13.39 -18.62
N ALA A 441 8.38 13.42 -18.42
CA ALA A 441 9.31 12.44 -18.98
C ALA A 441 9.02 10.97 -18.58
N LEU A 442 8.25 10.73 -17.51
CA LEU A 442 7.91 9.37 -17.03
C LEU A 442 6.44 9.01 -17.27
N ALA A 443 5.60 9.97 -17.70
CA ALA A 443 4.15 9.82 -17.69
C ALA A 443 3.68 8.66 -18.56
N GLU A 444 4.12 8.58 -19.80
CA GLU A 444 3.74 7.53 -20.75
C GLU A 444 4.16 6.14 -20.27
N ASP A 445 5.42 5.99 -19.80
CA ASP A 445 5.93 4.71 -19.30
C ASP A 445 5.17 4.24 -18.07
N VAL A 446 4.80 5.15 -17.17
CA VAL A 446 4.03 4.84 -15.95
C VAL A 446 2.62 4.38 -16.31
N VAL A 447 1.95 5.08 -17.23
CA VAL A 447 0.60 4.73 -17.71
C VAL A 447 0.60 3.37 -18.38
N GLU A 448 1.56 3.11 -19.26
CA GLU A 448 1.68 1.82 -19.95
C GLU A 448 1.99 0.68 -18.97
N ARG A 449 2.87 0.92 -18.01
CA ARG A 449 3.14 -0.06 -16.94
C ARG A 449 1.90 -0.34 -16.10
N LYS A 450 1.15 0.70 -15.74
CA LYS A 450 -0.11 0.55 -14.98
C LYS A 450 -1.13 -0.25 -15.79
N ARG A 451 -1.29 0.06 -17.07
CA ARG A 451 -2.16 -0.67 -17.98
C ARG A 451 -1.85 -2.17 -18.02
N THR A 452 -0.57 -2.52 -18.15
CA THR A 452 -0.14 -3.93 -18.21
C THR A 452 -0.23 -4.66 -16.88
N MET A 453 -0.23 -3.95 -15.74
CA MET A 453 -0.30 -4.56 -14.41
C MET A 453 -1.74 -4.91 -13.99
N ASP A 454 -2.70 -4.03 -14.24
CA ASP A 454 -4.05 -4.19 -13.69
C ASP A 454 -5.18 -3.53 -14.51
N LEU A 455 -4.89 -3.01 -15.71
CA LEU A 455 -5.82 -2.31 -16.58
C LEU A 455 -6.47 -1.05 -15.97
N GLY A 456 -6.01 -0.61 -14.82
CA GLY A 456 -6.54 0.55 -14.09
C GLY A 456 -7.15 0.20 -12.73
N HIS A 457 -7.50 1.24 -11.98
CA HIS A 457 -8.06 1.10 -10.62
C HIS A 457 -9.60 0.99 -10.66
N PRO A 458 -10.27 0.30 -9.71
CA PRO A 458 -11.73 0.19 -9.68
C PRO A 458 -12.45 1.53 -9.76
N THR A 459 -13.38 1.66 -10.69
CA THR A 459 -14.06 2.92 -11.03
C THR A 459 -14.95 3.45 -9.91
N LEU A 460 -15.72 2.56 -9.26
CA LEU A 460 -16.67 2.97 -8.23
C LEU A 460 -16.01 3.66 -7.04
N ASP A 461 -14.87 3.14 -6.57
CA ASP A 461 -14.14 3.74 -5.46
C ASP A 461 -13.54 5.10 -5.84
N GLN A 462 -13.12 5.26 -7.10
CA GLN A 462 -12.62 6.51 -7.63
C GLN A 462 -13.73 7.57 -7.72
N ALA A 463 -14.88 7.23 -8.30
CA ALA A 463 -16.02 8.12 -8.43
C ALA A 463 -16.53 8.57 -7.05
N LEU A 464 -16.54 7.63 -6.08
CA LEU A 464 -16.94 7.89 -4.72
C LEU A 464 -15.97 8.86 -4.04
N PHE A 465 -14.67 8.63 -4.16
CA PHE A 465 -13.69 9.51 -3.54
C PHE A 465 -13.65 10.89 -4.20
N ALA A 466 -13.80 10.99 -5.53
CA ALA A 466 -13.95 12.27 -6.21
C ALA A 466 -15.11 13.08 -5.62
N ARG A 467 -16.29 12.48 -5.52
CA ARG A 467 -17.47 13.10 -4.89
C ARG A 467 -17.23 13.51 -3.44
N PHE A 468 -16.50 12.67 -2.68
CA PHE A 468 -16.17 12.93 -1.28
C PHE A 468 -15.25 14.16 -1.12
N VAL A 469 -14.30 14.33 -2.04
CA VAL A 469 -13.42 15.51 -2.12
C VAL A 469 -14.21 16.76 -2.52
N GLU A 470 -14.98 16.71 -3.61
CA GLU A 470 -15.75 17.83 -4.16
C GLU A 470 -16.76 18.40 -3.16
N ARG A 471 -17.38 17.54 -2.34
CA ARG A 471 -18.32 17.95 -1.30
C ARG A 471 -17.64 18.50 -0.03
N GLY A 472 -16.32 18.51 0.03
CA GLY A 472 -15.53 18.90 1.20
C GLY A 472 -15.64 17.92 2.39
N ASP A 473 -16.19 16.71 2.16
CA ASP A 473 -16.28 15.65 3.17
C ASP A 473 -14.89 15.19 3.58
N TYR A 474 -13.96 15.15 2.63
CA TYR A 474 -12.55 14.79 2.89
C TYR A 474 -11.86 15.82 3.78
N ASP A 475 -12.03 17.09 3.54
CA ASP A 475 -11.47 18.16 4.40
C ASP A 475 -12.04 18.09 5.82
N ARG A 476 -13.34 17.76 5.97
CA ARG A 476 -13.97 17.56 7.29
C ARG A 476 -13.34 16.36 8.02
N GLN A 477 -13.12 15.28 7.29
CA GLN A 477 -12.48 14.08 7.83
C GLN A 477 -11.04 14.36 8.25
N LEU A 478 -10.24 15.03 7.44
CA LEU A 478 -8.86 15.41 7.80
C LEU A 478 -8.82 16.23 9.09
N ARG A 479 -9.68 17.25 9.22
CA ARG A 479 -9.76 18.04 10.47
C ARG A 479 -10.16 17.20 11.68
N ARG A 480 -11.03 16.20 11.50
CA ARG A 480 -11.40 15.26 12.57
C ARG A 480 -10.21 14.41 13.00
N CYS A 481 -9.49 13.83 12.04
CA CYS A 481 -8.29 13.03 12.31
C CYS A 481 -7.20 13.87 12.98
N GLN A 482 -6.92 15.09 12.47
CA GLN A 482 -5.93 16.00 13.05
C GLN A 482 -6.19 16.29 14.54
N ARG A 483 -7.46 16.57 14.92
CA ARG A 483 -7.81 16.79 16.33
C ARG A 483 -7.56 15.56 17.19
N ALA A 484 -8.03 14.40 16.73
CA ALA A 484 -7.88 13.15 17.48
C ALA A 484 -6.40 12.73 17.61
N TYR A 485 -5.62 12.87 16.56
CA TYR A 485 -4.21 12.49 16.57
C TYR A 485 -3.36 13.47 17.39
N ARG A 486 -3.68 14.78 17.38
CA ARG A 486 -3.04 15.75 18.27
C ARG A 486 -3.27 15.39 19.74
N GLU A 487 -4.51 15.12 20.15
CA GLU A 487 -4.84 14.71 21.54
C GLU A 487 -4.05 13.47 21.96
N ARG A 488 -3.92 12.49 21.08
CA ARG A 488 -3.18 11.26 21.35
C ARG A 488 -1.68 11.47 21.46
N ARG A 489 -1.12 12.31 20.58
CA ARG A 489 0.27 12.74 20.66
C ARG A 489 0.55 13.40 22.02
N ASP A 490 -0.26 14.38 22.39
CA ASP A 490 -0.08 15.12 23.64
C ASP A 490 -0.19 14.18 24.85
N THR A 491 -1.12 13.22 24.80
CA THR A 491 -1.25 12.18 25.82
C THR A 491 0.00 11.29 25.89
N LEU A 492 0.57 10.92 24.75
CA LEU A 492 1.79 10.09 24.72
C LEU A 492 3.00 10.84 25.26
N VAL A 493 3.20 12.09 24.86
CA VAL A 493 4.29 12.93 25.34
C VAL A 493 4.22 13.11 26.85
N ALA A 494 3.06 13.50 27.38
CA ALA A 494 2.85 13.66 28.82
C ALA A 494 3.08 12.35 29.61
N ALA A 495 2.61 11.21 29.07
CA ALA A 495 2.84 9.92 29.73
C ALA A 495 4.32 9.50 29.71
N LEU A 496 5.07 9.82 28.65
CA LEU A 496 6.51 9.57 28.59
C LEU A 496 7.27 10.45 29.57
N GLU A 497 6.93 11.74 29.69
CA GLU A 497 7.52 12.65 30.68
C GLU A 497 7.29 12.18 32.10
N GLU A 498 6.07 11.70 32.45
CA GLU A 498 5.71 11.19 33.76
C GLU A 498 6.45 9.91 34.13
N HIS A 499 6.52 8.95 33.20
CA HIS A 499 6.96 7.59 33.52
C HIS A 499 8.40 7.27 33.09
N PHE A 500 9.01 8.09 32.23
CA PHE A 500 10.39 7.98 31.76
C PHE A 500 11.14 9.32 31.92
N PRO A 501 11.37 9.80 33.14
CA PRO A 501 12.02 11.08 33.36
C PRO A 501 13.35 11.18 32.63
N GLY A 502 13.53 12.29 31.86
CA GLY A 502 14.70 12.53 31.03
C GLY A 502 14.62 11.89 29.66
N ALA A 503 13.47 11.33 29.25
CA ALA A 503 13.25 10.93 27.86
C ALA A 503 13.17 12.17 26.96
N GLU A 504 13.89 12.12 25.82
CA GLU A 504 13.81 13.14 24.77
C GLU A 504 12.83 12.67 23.71
N VAL A 505 11.78 13.47 23.42
CA VAL A 505 10.77 13.13 22.42
C VAL A 505 10.90 14.08 21.24
N THR A 506 11.12 13.48 20.04
CA THR A 506 11.24 14.22 18.77
C THR A 506 10.15 13.77 17.80
N GLY A 507 9.96 14.52 16.68
CA GLY A 507 8.92 14.22 15.69
C GLY A 507 7.52 14.68 16.12
N ILE A 508 7.39 15.50 17.17
CA ILE A 508 6.08 15.89 17.74
C ILE A 508 5.28 16.88 16.89
N ALA A 509 5.92 17.56 15.94
CA ALA A 509 5.28 18.61 15.16
C ALA A 509 4.29 18.08 14.11
N ALA A 510 4.40 16.81 13.73
CA ALA A 510 3.61 16.21 12.65
C ALA A 510 3.48 14.69 12.82
N GLY A 511 2.68 14.08 11.95
CA GLY A 511 2.65 12.63 11.74
C GLY A 511 1.79 11.83 12.69
N LEU A 512 2.06 10.52 12.73
CA LEU A 512 1.30 9.52 13.48
C LEU A 512 2.16 8.75 14.50
N HIS A 513 3.41 9.15 14.65
CA HIS A 513 4.39 8.55 15.57
C HIS A 513 5.34 9.63 16.10
N VAL A 514 6.06 9.28 17.16
CA VAL A 514 7.17 10.06 17.71
C VAL A 514 8.37 9.17 17.94
N ILE A 515 9.56 9.76 18.04
CA ILE A 515 10.75 9.08 18.54
C ILE A 515 10.93 9.44 20.01
N ALA A 516 11.06 8.41 20.86
CA ALA A 516 11.43 8.57 22.25
C ALA A 516 12.86 8.02 22.46
N ALA A 517 13.81 8.90 22.75
CA ALA A 517 15.16 8.53 23.18
C ALA A 517 15.19 8.48 24.70
N LEU A 518 15.39 7.29 25.24
CA LEU A 518 15.41 7.07 26.69
C LEU A 518 16.83 7.17 27.21
N PRO A 519 17.04 7.74 28.42
CA PRO A 519 18.36 7.77 29.07
C PRO A 519 19.02 6.39 29.18
N GLU A 520 20.33 6.33 29.18
CA GLU A 520 21.13 5.09 29.22
C GLU A 520 20.74 4.14 30.37
N ARG A 521 20.26 4.68 31.51
CA ARG A 521 19.78 3.88 32.65
C ARG A 521 18.63 2.91 32.30
N TYR A 522 17.96 3.08 31.16
CA TYR A 522 16.91 2.18 30.68
C TYR A 522 17.42 1.10 29.72
N GLY A 523 18.68 1.22 29.24
CA GLY A 523 19.31 0.24 28.38
C GLY A 523 19.83 -1.02 29.12
N PRO A 524 20.44 -1.94 28.39
CA PRO A 524 20.58 -1.96 26.92
C PRO A 524 19.25 -2.24 26.20
N GLU A 525 19.16 -1.85 24.91
CA GLU A 525 17.94 -1.91 24.08
C GLU A 525 17.31 -3.31 24.05
N GLU A 526 18.09 -4.36 23.84
CA GLU A 526 17.60 -5.73 23.77
C GLU A 526 16.89 -6.17 25.05
N ARG A 527 17.48 -5.85 26.21
CA ARG A 527 16.88 -6.13 27.52
C ARG A 527 15.59 -5.36 27.74
N PHE A 528 15.55 -4.10 27.32
CA PHE A 528 14.36 -3.26 27.36
C PHE A 528 13.22 -3.88 26.56
N LEU A 529 13.49 -4.19 25.27
CA LEU A 529 12.51 -4.75 24.35
C LEU A 529 11.95 -6.09 24.84
N THR A 530 12.82 -6.98 25.35
CA THR A 530 12.40 -8.29 25.89
C THR A 530 11.41 -8.12 27.05
N ARG A 531 11.67 -7.19 27.98
CA ARG A 531 10.79 -6.95 29.14
C ARG A 531 9.46 -6.32 28.73
N VAL A 532 9.51 -5.35 27.84
CA VAL A 532 8.33 -4.65 27.34
C VAL A 532 7.42 -5.61 26.56
N ALA A 533 8.00 -6.49 25.74
CA ALA A 533 7.26 -7.54 25.04
C ALA A 533 6.62 -8.54 26.02
N ALA A 534 7.34 -8.97 27.07
CA ALA A 534 6.80 -9.85 28.12
C ALA A 534 5.64 -9.22 28.88
N ALA A 535 5.60 -7.89 29.03
CA ALA A 535 4.48 -7.16 29.61
C ALA A 535 3.28 -7.02 28.65
N GLY A 536 3.40 -7.49 27.41
CA GLY A 536 2.36 -7.42 26.39
C GLY A 536 2.26 -6.05 25.71
N VAL A 537 3.36 -5.30 25.64
CA VAL A 537 3.44 -4.03 24.91
C VAL A 537 4.30 -4.22 23.66
N ALA A 538 3.75 -3.88 22.51
CA ALA A 538 4.47 -3.91 21.23
C ALA A 538 5.06 -2.53 20.94
N VAL A 539 6.38 -2.48 20.73
CA VAL A 539 7.12 -1.28 20.32
C VAL A 539 8.14 -1.65 19.24
N ARG A 540 8.66 -0.65 18.53
CA ARG A 540 9.75 -0.83 17.56
C ARG A 540 10.94 0.05 17.95
N PRO A 541 12.15 -0.49 18.03
CA PRO A 541 13.34 0.32 18.16
C PRO A 541 13.67 1.03 16.85
N LEU A 542 14.38 2.14 16.92
CA LEU A 542 14.82 2.87 15.72
C LEU A 542 15.77 2.02 14.86
N THR A 543 16.49 1.08 15.48
CA THR A 543 17.40 0.15 14.81
C THR A 543 16.70 -0.80 13.82
N ASP A 544 15.40 -1.06 13.98
CA ASP A 544 14.61 -1.84 13.01
C ASP A 544 14.45 -1.13 11.65
N TYR A 545 14.72 0.16 11.59
CA TYR A 545 14.61 1.00 10.40
C TYR A 545 15.96 1.31 9.75
N ALA A 546 17.06 0.80 10.33
CA ALA A 546 18.37 0.87 9.71
C ALA A 546 18.45 -0.13 8.55
N HIS A 547 18.99 0.32 7.42
CA HIS A 547 19.15 -0.52 6.24
C HIS A 547 20.19 -1.62 6.49
N ALA A 548 19.88 -2.86 6.12
CA ALA A 548 20.73 -4.02 6.39
C ALA A 548 22.17 -3.91 5.84
N ARG A 549 22.32 -3.21 4.69
CA ARG A 549 23.63 -2.99 4.05
C ARG A 549 24.48 -1.89 4.69
N ALA A 550 23.86 -1.01 5.49
CA ALA A 550 24.59 0.09 6.12
C ALA A 550 25.43 -0.31 7.34
N GLY A 551 25.33 -1.60 7.75
CA GLY A 551 25.91 -2.07 9.00
C GLY A 551 25.12 -1.53 10.21
N ARG A 552 25.16 -2.22 11.32
CA ARG A 552 24.70 -1.67 12.60
C ARG A 552 25.76 -0.67 13.03
N GLY A 553 25.55 0.61 12.72
CA GLY A 553 26.43 1.69 13.19
C GLY A 553 26.59 1.60 14.70
N GLY A 554 27.79 1.86 15.21
CA GLY A 554 28.33 1.73 16.54
C GLY A 554 27.37 1.51 17.70
N GLU A 555 27.83 0.92 18.79
CA GLU A 555 27.05 0.65 20.01
C GLU A 555 26.26 1.89 20.44
N GLN A 556 24.97 1.92 20.06
CA GLN A 556 24.04 2.89 20.60
C GLN A 556 23.77 2.52 22.06
N ARG A 557 24.34 3.29 22.98
CA ARG A 557 24.23 3.02 24.44
C ARG A 557 22.83 3.27 25.01
N GLY A 558 21.90 3.87 24.27
CA GLY A 558 20.55 4.22 24.72
C GLY A 558 19.44 3.51 23.92
N VAL A 559 18.24 3.46 24.49
CA VAL A 559 17.04 2.92 23.86
C VAL A 559 16.35 4.04 23.06
N ARG A 560 16.17 3.84 21.78
CA ARG A 560 15.43 4.76 20.91
C ARG A 560 14.24 4.06 20.28
N LEU A 561 13.03 4.50 20.62
CA LEU A 561 11.77 3.86 20.19
C LEU A 561 11.03 4.71 19.18
N VAL A 562 10.46 4.07 18.17
CA VAL A 562 9.50 4.68 17.24
C VAL A 562 8.09 4.29 17.71
N LEU A 563 7.37 5.24 18.30
CA LEU A 563 6.09 5.00 18.96
C LEU A 563 4.93 5.57 18.13
N GLY A 564 4.15 4.69 17.51
CA GLY A 564 2.90 5.03 16.84
C GLY A 564 1.77 5.22 17.87
N TYR A 565 0.97 6.25 17.70
CA TYR A 565 -0.11 6.59 18.62
C TYR A 565 -1.48 6.71 17.96
N ALA A 566 -1.53 6.80 16.67
CA ALA A 566 -2.73 7.22 15.96
C ALA A 566 -3.96 6.32 16.15
N HIS A 567 -3.76 5.02 16.38
CA HIS A 567 -4.86 4.04 16.54
C HIS A 567 -5.20 3.73 18.00
N LEU A 568 -4.44 4.26 18.95
CA LEU A 568 -4.66 4.02 20.39
C LEU A 568 -5.56 5.10 21.00
N SER A 569 -6.48 4.73 21.89
CA SER A 569 -7.19 5.72 22.71
C SER A 569 -6.26 6.36 23.74
N PRO A 570 -6.55 7.60 24.22
CA PRO A 570 -5.75 8.25 25.26
C PRO A 570 -5.55 7.40 26.52
N SER A 571 -6.56 6.62 26.94
CA SER A 571 -6.44 5.70 28.06
C SER A 571 -5.46 4.56 27.78
N ARG A 572 -5.55 3.94 26.61
CA ARG A 572 -4.62 2.88 26.19
C ARG A 572 -3.18 3.37 26.06
N ILE A 573 -2.98 4.60 25.63
CA ILE A 573 -1.65 5.23 25.57
C ILE A 573 -1.07 5.33 26.98
N ARG A 574 -1.80 5.93 27.93
CA ARG A 574 -1.34 6.05 29.34
C ARG A 574 -1.06 4.69 29.96
N ASP A 575 -1.98 3.74 29.79
CA ASP A 575 -1.81 2.38 30.35
C ASP A 575 -0.61 1.65 29.74
N GLY A 576 -0.41 1.78 28.42
CA GLY A 576 0.71 1.17 27.72
C GLY A 576 2.07 1.72 28.17
N VAL A 577 2.20 3.05 28.28
CA VAL A 577 3.44 3.69 28.76
C VAL A 577 3.71 3.31 30.22
N ARG A 578 2.68 3.30 31.07
CA ARG A 578 2.81 2.83 32.48
C ARG A 578 3.24 1.37 32.55
N LEU A 579 2.71 0.48 31.68
CA LEU A 579 3.13 -0.93 31.63
C LEU A 579 4.59 -1.06 31.21
N MET A 580 5.04 -0.31 30.20
CA MET A 580 6.45 -0.26 29.80
C MET A 580 7.35 0.13 30.98
N ALA A 581 7.02 1.21 31.66
CA ALA A 581 7.81 1.71 32.80
C ALA A 581 7.91 0.68 33.95
N ARG A 582 6.81 0.04 34.32
CA ARG A 582 6.78 -1.02 35.34
C ARG A 582 7.62 -2.24 34.93
N ALA A 583 7.52 -2.69 33.67
CA ALA A 583 8.28 -3.82 33.16
C ALA A 583 9.80 -3.58 33.23
N VAL A 584 10.23 -2.35 33.04
CA VAL A 584 11.65 -1.98 33.09
C VAL A 584 12.14 -1.75 34.51
N ALA A 585 11.28 -1.23 35.43
CA ALA A 585 11.61 -1.01 36.83
C ALA A 585 11.76 -2.33 37.61
N ALA A 586 10.88 -3.32 37.37
CA ALA A 586 10.85 -4.62 38.03
C ALA A 586 12.12 -5.49 37.85
N GLY A 587 13.09 -5.05 37.11
CA GLY A 587 14.34 -5.78 36.89
C GLY A 587 15.59 -4.98 37.22
N ARG A 588 15.46 -3.97 38.08
CA ARG A 588 16.60 -3.20 38.60
C ARG A 588 17.13 -3.76 39.94
N ASP A 589 16.43 -4.76 40.52
CA ASP A 589 16.83 -5.46 41.75
C ASP A 589 17.78 -6.65 41.45
#